data_c92000fa5bbec8bab03dfb17b1dfce16
#
_entry.id   c92000fa5bbec8bab03dfb17b1dfce16
#
_cell.length_a   1.000
_cell.length_b   1.000
_cell.length_c   1.000
_cell.angle_alpha   90.00
_cell.angle_beta   90.00
_cell.angle_gamma   90.00
#
_symmetry.space_group_name_H-M   'P 1'
#
loop_
_entity.id
_entity.type
_entity.pdbx_description
1 polymer ?
#
loop_
_entity_poly.entity_id
_entity_poly.type
_entity_poly.pdbx_seq_one_letter_code
_entity_poly.pdbx_strand_id
1 'polypeptide(L)'
;MNQKRNNDELLTTVFGSKEVLEPAPTDVIPQGMMRPEIAYQIVKDETYPQTQPRLNLATFVTTYMDEYATRLMNEAISVNYIDETEYPRIAVMNGRCINMIANLWNTPEKAQWKAGALGIGSSEACMLGGVAAWLRWRKRRQAAGKPFDKPNLVMSAGFQVVWEKFCQLWQIELRTVPLTLKNPTLDPEQALAMCDENTICIVPIQGVTWTGLNDDVEALDKALDAYNKKTGFEIPVSYTHLRA
;
A
#
# COMPACT_ATOMS: atom_id res chain seq x y z
N MET A 1 5.50 -0.69 58.62
CA MET A 1 4.32 -0.36 57.77
C MET A 1 4.52 1.05 57.24
N ASN A 2 5.08 1.21 56.07
CA ASN A 2 5.20 2.48 55.40
C ASN A 2 3.87 2.75 54.68
N GLN A 3 3.05 3.61 55.23
CA GLN A 3 1.98 4.22 54.47
C GLN A 3 2.61 5.04 53.33
N LYS A 4 2.53 4.55 52.14
CA LYS A 4 2.67 5.40 50.96
C LYS A 4 1.58 6.49 51.10
N ARG A 5 1.99 7.69 51.43
CA ARG A 5 1.11 8.86 51.35
C ARG A 5 0.59 8.91 49.93
N ASN A 6 -0.72 8.85 49.77
CA ASN A 6 -1.39 9.04 48.50
C ASN A 6 -1.15 10.52 48.10
N ASN A 7 -0.05 10.77 47.38
CA ASN A 7 0.21 12.08 46.79
C ASN A 7 -0.82 12.45 45.72
N ASP A 8 -1.62 11.47 45.28
CA ASP A 8 -2.62 11.61 44.22
C ASP A 8 -3.76 12.57 44.58
N GLU A 9 -4.17 12.65 45.86
CA GLU A 9 -5.26 13.54 46.27
C GLU A 9 -4.87 15.02 46.26
N LEU A 10 -3.61 15.35 46.51
CA LEU A 10 -3.14 16.74 46.55
C LEU A 10 -2.97 17.34 45.14
N LEU A 11 -2.59 16.51 44.17
CA LEU A 11 -2.39 16.96 42.78
C LEU A 11 -3.72 17.13 42.03
N THR A 12 -4.75 16.33 42.34
CA THR A 12 -6.05 16.37 41.65
C THR A 12 -6.87 17.63 41.94
N THR A 13 -6.65 18.29 43.07
CA THR A 13 -7.40 19.50 43.44
C THR A 13 -6.85 20.80 42.85
N VAL A 14 -5.58 20.83 42.44
CA VAL A 14 -4.89 22.05 41.97
C VAL A 14 -4.59 22.04 40.51
N PHE A 15 -4.22 20.88 39.94
CA PHE A 15 -3.69 20.78 38.56
C PHE A 15 -4.55 19.95 37.60
N GLY A 16 -5.64 19.38 38.03
CA GLY A 16 -6.53 18.57 37.19
C GLY A 16 -7.14 17.39 37.96
N SER A 17 -8.01 16.64 37.31
CA SER A 17 -8.55 15.41 37.87
C SER A 17 -7.48 14.29 37.81
N LYS A 18 -7.61 13.31 38.70
CA LYS A 18 -6.73 12.14 38.75
C LYS A 18 -6.60 11.45 37.37
N GLU A 19 -7.69 11.37 36.66
CA GLU A 19 -7.77 10.77 35.33
C GLU A 19 -6.87 11.46 34.28
N VAL A 20 -6.67 12.80 34.42
CA VAL A 20 -5.80 13.57 33.49
C VAL A 20 -4.32 13.38 33.81
N LEU A 21 -4.01 12.97 35.05
CA LEU A 21 -2.63 12.78 35.53
C LEU A 21 -2.16 11.34 35.39
N GLU A 22 -3.04 10.41 35.04
CA GLU A 22 -2.65 9.02 34.77
C GLU A 22 -1.94 8.92 33.43
N PRO A 23 -0.79 8.23 33.36
CA PRO A 23 -0.12 8.01 32.09
C PRO A 23 -0.97 7.14 31.16
N ALA A 24 -0.81 7.31 29.87
CA ALA A 24 -1.45 6.44 28.89
C ALA A 24 -1.10 4.97 29.14
N PRO A 25 -2.07 4.04 29.05
CA PRO A 25 -1.79 2.61 29.16
C PRO A 25 -0.81 2.14 28.10
N THR A 26 0.18 1.32 28.47
CA THR A 26 1.23 0.86 27.54
C THR A 26 1.08 -0.60 27.12
N ASP A 27 0.75 -1.47 28.05
CA ASP A 27 0.83 -2.93 27.88
C ASP A 27 -0.38 -3.69 28.43
N VAL A 28 -1.23 -3.05 29.20
CA VAL A 28 -2.42 -3.67 29.81
C VAL A 28 -3.66 -2.86 29.48
N ILE A 29 -4.72 -3.54 29.09
CA ILE A 29 -6.03 -2.91 28.90
C ILE A 29 -6.58 -2.50 30.27
N PRO A 30 -6.88 -1.20 30.50
CA PRO A 30 -7.44 -0.73 31.75
C PRO A 30 -8.75 -1.44 32.10
N GLN A 31 -8.93 -1.79 33.37
CA GLN A 31 -10.15 -2.42 33.85
C GLN A 31 -11.28 -1.43 34.13
N GLY A 32 -10.96 -0.15 34.26
CA GLY A 32 -11.91 0.93 34.49
C GLY A 32 -12.38 1.61 33.21
N MET A 33 -13.45 2.39 33.34
CA MET A 33 -13.91 3.30 32.27
C MET A 33 -13.31 4.68 32.46
N MET A 34 -13.01 5.36 31.37
CA MET A 34 -12.56 6.75 31.35
C MET A 34 -13.57 7.59 30.58
N ARG A 35 -13.70 8.86 30.95
CA ARG A 35 -14.54 9.79 30.17
C ARG A 35 -13.97 9.98 28.76
N PRO A 36 -14.82 9.96 27.71
CA PRO A 36 -14.35 10.05 26.32
C PRO A 36 -13.48 11.27 26.01
N GLU A 37 -13.77 12.42 26.64
CA GLU A 37 -13.02 13.66 26.44
C GLU A 37 -11.58 13.54 26.96
N ILE A 38 -11.38 12.83 28.05
CA ILE A 38 -10.06 12.60 28.66
C ILE A 38 -9.29 11.60 27.81
N ALA A 39 -9.92 10.50 27.42
CA ALA A 39 -9.31 9.52 26.51
C ALA A 39 -8.88 10.18 25.18
N TYR A 40 -9.74 11.02 24.62
CA TYR A 40 -9.40 11.80 23.43
C TYR A 40 -8.18 12.68 23.65
N GLN A 41 -8.12 13.41 24.78
CA GLN A 41 -7.00 14.32 25.06
C GLN A 41 -5.70 13.56 25.25
N ILE A 42 -5.71 12.44 25.97
CA ILE A 42 -4.52 11.58 26.16
C ILE A 42 -3.97 11.13 24.79
N VAL A 43 -4.82 10.57 23.91
CA VAL A 43 -4.40 10.13 22.59
C VAL A 43 -3.90 11.31 21.75
N LYS A 44 -4.55 12.47 21.84
CA LYS A 44 -4.14 13.66 21.11
C LYS A 44 -2.77 14.16 21.58
N ASP A 45 -2.50 14.15 22.88
CA ASP A 45 -1.22 14.58 23.42
C ASP A 45 -0.08 13.64 23.04
N GLU A 46 -0.34 12.32 22.98
CA GLU A 46 0.62 11.34 22.44
C GLU A 46 0.98 11.60 20.98
N THR A 47 0.06 12.15 20.19
CA THR A 47 0.32 12.47 18.78
C THR A 47 1.02 13.82 18.58
N TYR A 48 1.11 14.68 19.60
CA TYR A 48 1.68 16.02 19.48
C TYR A 48 3.16 16.06 19.05
N PRO A 49 4.04 15.14 19.49
CA PRO A 49 5.43 15.11 19.07
C PRO A 49 5.65 14.66 17.63
N GLN A 50 4.62 14.21 16.94
CA GLN A 50 4.76 13.71 15.56
C GLN A 50 5.06 14.84 14.56
N THR A 51 5.69 14.44 13.45
CA THR A 51 5.89 15.34 12.33
C THR A 51 4.57 15.85 11.79
N GLN A 52 4.46 17.17 11.63
CA GLN A 52 3.27 17.79 11.05
C GLN A 52 3.17 17.47 9.56
N PRO A 53 2.11 16.81 9.08
CA PRO A 53 1.99 16.43 7.66
C PRO A 53 2.10 17.60 6.69
N ARG A 54 1.64 18.79 7.07
CA ARG A 54 1.72 20.01 6.26
C ARG A 54 3.14 20.54 6.06
N LEU A 55 4.06 20.15 6.93
CA LEU A 55 5.47 20.54 6.87
C LEU A 55 6.34 19.45 6.26
N ASN A 56 5.76 18.31 5.93
CA ASN A 56 6.47 17.20 5.31
C ASN A 56 6.65 17.48 3.82
N LEU A 57 7.88 17.79 3.41
CA LEU A 57 8.23 18.04 2.00
C LEU A 57 8.55 16.76 1.23
N ALA A 58 8.65 15.63 1.93
CA ALA A 58 8.88 14.34 1.33
C ALA A 58 7.54 13.68 0.94
N THR A 59 7.51 12.38 1.03
CA THR A 59 6.34 11.57 0.73
C THR A 59 5.72 11.00 2.03
N PHE A 60 4.92 9.97 1.94
CA PHE A 60 4.25 9.29 3.08
C PHE A 60 3.15 10.10 3.78
N VAL A 61 2.64 11.13 3.13
CA VAL A 61 1.43 11.85 3.57
C VAL A 61 0.22 11.36 2.80
N THR A 62 -0.96 11.51 3.40
CA THR A 62 -2.22 11.22 2.71
C THR A 62 -2.54 12.31 1.68
N THR A 63 -3.36 11.98 0.70
CA THR A 63 -3.91 12.95 -0.24
C THR A 63 -4.71 14.02 0.51
N TYR A 64 -4.67 15.26 0.03
CA TYR A 64 -5.49 16.33 0.58
C TYR A 64 -6.98 15.94 0.54
N MET A 65 -7.64 16.15 1.66
CA MET A 65 -9.09 15.97 1.82
C MET A 65 -9.73 17.34 2.05
N ASP A 66 -10.65 17.71 1.20
CA ASP A 66 -11.47 18.90 1.43
C ASP A 66 -12.50 18.68 2.55
N GLU A 67 -13.20 19.74 2.92
CA GLU A 67 -14.19 19.71 3.99
C GLU A 67 -15.33 18.71 3.69
N TYR A 68 -15.80 18.64 2.46
CA TYR A 68 -16.92 17.76 2.10
C TYR A 68 -16.49 16.30 2.07
N ALA A 69 -15.29 15.99 1.59
CA ALA A 69 -14.73 14.65 1.67
C ALA A 69 -14.59 14.18 3.12
N THR A 70 -14.06 15.04 3.99
CA THR A 70 -13.93 14.76 5.44
C THR A 70 -15.30 14.55 6.09
N ARG A 71 -16.29 15.36 5.73
CA ARG A 71 -17.66 15.20 6.22
C ARG A 71 -18.28 13.89 5.80
N LEU A 72 -18.16 13.51 4.52
CA LEU A 72 -18.66 12.22 4.02
C LEU A 72 -17.99 11.03 4.71
N MET A 73 -16.69 11.09 4.99
CA MET A 73 -15.98 10.05 5.74
C MET A 73 -16.55 9.91 7.16
N ASN A 74 -16.81 11.01 7.85
CA ASN A 74 -17.40 10.98 9.19
C ASN A 74 -18.84 10.45 9.18
N GLU A 75 -19.65 10.83 8.20
CA GLU A 75 -21.03 10.33 8.04
C GLU A 75 -21.06 8.82 7.73
N ALA A 76 -20.04 8.29 7.05
CA ALA A 76 -19.95 6.89 6.66
C ALA A 76 -19.18 6.01 7.65
N ILE A 77 -18.73 6.53 8.79
CA ILE A 77 -17.83 5.81 9.73
C ILE A 77 -18.44 4.50 10.28
N SER A 78 -19.78 4.42 10.32
CA SER A 78 -20.51 3.24 10.79
C SER A 78 -20.81 2.23 9.68
N VAL A 79 -20.48 2.52 8.43
CA VAL A 79 -20.81 1.67 7.29
C VAL A 79 -19.82 0.50 7.22
N ASN A 80 -20.34 -0.71 7.22
CA ASN A 80 -19.53 -1.90 6.93
C ASN A 80 -19.33 -2.02 5.41
N TYR A 81 -18.23 -1.45 4.93
CA TYR A 81 -17.87 -1.36 3.51
C TYR A 81 -17.88 -2.71 2.76
N ILE A 82 -17.61 -3.82 3.45
CA ILE A 82 -17.51 -5.14 2.85
C ILE A 82 -18.89 -5.80 2.64
N ASP A 83 -19.92 -5.33 3.33
CA ASP A 83 -21.26 -5.89 3.20
C ASP A 83 -22.03 -5.23 2.05
N GLU A 84 -21.93 -5.80 0.87
CA GLU A 84 -22.63 -5.33 -0.33
C GLU A 84 -24.15 -5.54 -0.25
N THR A 85 -24.63 -6.43 0.63
CA THR A 85 -26.04 -6.73 0.79
C THR A 85 -26.75 -5.63 1.58
N GLU A 86 -26.15 -5.19 2.67
CA GLU A 86 -26.68 -4.10 3.48
C GLU A 86 -26.40 -2.73 2.86
N TYR A 87 -25.23 -2.58 2.20
CA TYR A 87 -24.78 -1.31 1.64
C TYR A 87 -24.59 -1.33 0.11
N PRO A 88 -25.61 -1.70 -0.69
CA PRO A 88 -25.46 -1.90 -2.13
C PRO A 88 -25.04 -0.62 -2.88
N ARG A 89 -25.36 0.55 -2.35
CA ARG A 89 -24.96 1.84 -2.99
C ARG A 89 -23.47 2.10 -2.87
N ILE A 90 -22.83 1.64 -1.79
CA ILE A 90 -21.37 1.70 -1.63
C ILE A 90 -20.71 0.78 -2.65
N ALA A 91 -21.20 -0.44 -2.84
CA ALA A 91 -20.70 -1.35 -3.87
C ALA A 91 -20.78 -0.75 -5.28
N VAL A 92 -21.91 -0.07 -5.59
CA VAL A 92 -22.07 0.63 -6.88
C VAL A 92 -21.05 1.77 -7.04
N MET A 93 -20.82 2.58 -6.01
CA MET A 93 -19.84 3.66 -6.06
C MET A 93 -18.42 3.11 -6.23
N ASN A 94 -18.08 2.05 -5.52
CA ASN A 94 -16.84 1.31 -5.63
C ASN A 94 -16.57 0.86 -7.08
N GLY A 95 -17.56 0.17 -7.67
CA GLY A 95 -17.48 -0.26 -9.07
C GLY A 95 -17.32 0.89 -10.07
N ARG A 96 -17.95 2.04 -9.81
CA ARG A 96 -17.75 3.24 -10.64
C ARG A 96 -16.32 3.76 -10.58
N CYS A 97 -15.70 3.82 -9.39
CA CYS A 97 -14.30 4.23 -9.25
C CYS A 97 -13.37 3.28 -10.01
N ILE A 98 -13.57 1.96 -9.89
CA ILE A 98 -12.80 0.96 -10.63
C ILE A 98 -12.95 1.18 -12.13
N ASN A 99 -14.18 1.36 -12.62
CA ASN A 99 -14.44 1.57 -14.06
C ASN A 99 -13.80 2.86 -14.59
N MET A 100 -13.84 3.95 -13.83
CA MET A 100 -13.20 5.21 -14.21
C MET A 100 -11.70 5.04 -14.41
N ILE A 101 -11.02 4.38 -13.47
CA ILE A 101 -9.58 4.11 -13.56
C ILE A 101 -9.27 3.13 -14.69
N ALA A 102 -10.03 2.05 -14.82
CA ALA A 102 -9.85 1.08 -15.90
C ALA A 102 -10.00 1.71 -17.29
N ASN A 103 -10.97 2.61 -17.46
CA ASN A 103 -11.13 3.37 -18.70
C ASN A 103 -9.98 4.35 -18.96
N LEU A 104 -9.50 5.02 -17.90
CA LEU A 104 -8.33 5.90 -18.00
C LEU A 104 -7.08 5.14 -18.48
N TRP A 105 -6.95 3.88 -18.09
CA TRP A 105 -5.85 3.00 -18.47
C TRP A 105 -6.10 2.21 -19.76
N ASN A 106 -7.13 2.58 -20.53
CA ASN A 106 -7.46 1.97 -21.82
C ASN A 106 -7.64 0.45 -21.73
N THR A 107 -8.28 -0.05 -20.70
CA THR A 107 -8.58 -1.48 -20.53
C THR A 107 -9.32 -1.99 -21.76
N PRO A 108 -8.88 -3.09 -22.43
CA PRO A 108 -9.42 -3.56 -23.72
C PRO A 108 -10.90 -3.91 -23.70
N GLU A 109 -11.40 -4.43 -22.60
CA GLU A 109 -12.81 -4.73 -22.40
C GLU A 109 -13.49 -3.56 -21.69
N LYS A 110 -14.76 -3.32 -22.02
CA LYS A 110 -15.55 -2.35 -21.25
C LYS A 110 -15.47 -2.76 -19.78
N ALA A 111 -14.74 -1.97 -19.01
CA ALA A 111 -14.51 -2.25 -17.63
C ALA A 111 -15.84 -2.31 -16.90
N GLN A 112 -16.07 -3.42 -16.25
CA GLN A 112 -17.11 -3.57 -15.25
C GLN A 112 -16.46 -3.52 -13.88
N TRP A 113 -17.22 -3.26 -12.85
CA TRP A 113 -16.73 -3.19 -11.46
C TRP A 113 -15.99 -4.43 -10.95
N LYS A 114 -15.96 -5.50 -11.75
CA LYS A 114 -15.15 -6.70 -11.50
C LYS A 114 -13.75 -6.65 -12.13
N ALA A 115 -13.42 -5.56 -12.86
CA ALA A 115 -12.13 -5.43 -13.53
C ALA A 115 -10.96 -5.10 -12.57
N GLY A 116 -11.25 -4.77 -11.33
CA GLY A 116 -10.27 -4.44 -10.30
C GLY A 116 -10.86 -4.54 -8.90
N ALA A 117 -10.08 -4.13 -7.91
CA ALA A 117 -10.50 -4.02 -6.53
C ALA A 117 -9.96 -2.73 -5.91
N LEU A 118 -10.69 -2.15 -4.97
CA LEU A 118 -10.18 -1.13 -4.07
C LEU A 118 -9.55 -1.81 -2.86
N GLY A 119 -8.44 -1.24 -2.38
CA GLY A 119 -7.74 -1.70 -1.20
C GLY A 119 -7.75 -0.66 -0.09
N ILE A 120 -7.34 -1.06 1.11
CA ILE A 120 -7.22 -0.18 2.28
C ILE A 120 -6.04 0.80 2.12
N GLY A 121 -5.08 0.47 1.26
CA GLY A 121 -3.92 1.31 1.00
C GLY A 121 -3.06 0.76 -0.12
N SER A 122 -2.04 1.53 -0.53
CA SER A 122 -1.16 1.17 -1.65
C SER A 122 -0.45 -0.17 -1.46
N SER A 123 -0.09 -0.54 -0.24
CA SER A 123 0.55 -1.84 0.03
C SER A 123 -0.36 -3.01 -0.31
N GLU A 124 -1.63 -2.95 0.08
CA GLU A 124 -2.59 -3.99 -0.31
C GLU A 124 -2.80 -4.02 -1.83
N ALA A 125 -2.98 -2.86 -2.45
CA ALA A 125 -3.16 -2.77 -3.90
C ALA A 125 -1.97 -3.35 -4.68
N CYS A 126 -0.74 -3.04 -4.28
CA CYS A 126 0.47 -3.63 -4.86
C CYS A 126 0.51 -5.15 -4.66
N MET A 127 0.21 -5.63 -3.44
CA MET A 127 0.18 -7.06 -3.16
C MET A 127 -0.87 -7.80 -4.00
N LEU A 128 -2.07 -7.24 -4.15
CA LEU A 128 -3.12 -7.82 -4.99
C LEU A 128 -2.69 -7.91 -6.46
N GLY A 129 -2.05 -6.86 -6.99
CA GLY A 129 -1.44 -6.88 -8.32
C GLY A 129 -0.37 -7.95 -8.48
N GLY A 130 0.53 -8.04 -7.48
CA GLY A 130 1.58 -9.06 -7.44
C GLY A 130 1.01 -10.49 -7.39
N VAL A 131 0.00 -10.71 -6.54
CA VAL A 131 -0.70 -12.01 -6.44
C VAL A 131 -1.37 -12.37 -7.76
N ALA A 132 -2.00 -11.41 -8.44
CA ALA A 132 -2.61 -11.65 -9.74
C ALA A 132 -1.56 -12.08 -10.80
N ALA A 133 -0.40 -11.43 -10.83
CA ALA A 133 0.69 -11.80 -11.71
C ALA A 133 1.24 -13.20 -11.38
N TRP A 134 1.48 -13.49 -10.09
CA TRP A 134 1.94 -14.78 -9.62
C TRP A 134 0.96 -15.92 -9.95
N LEU A 135 -0.35 -15.73 -9.73
CA LEU A 135 -1.38 -16.72 -10.04
C LEU A 135 -1.48 -17.00 -11.54
N ARG A 136 -1.37 -15.95 -12.39
CA ARG A 136 -1.35 -16.09 -13.86
C ARG A 136 -0.15 -16.90 -14.31
N TRP A 137 1.04 -16.56 -13.83
CA TRP A 137 2.27 -17.29 -14.10
C TRP A 137 2.15 -18.75 -13.66
N ARG A 138 1.74 -19.00 -12.41
CA ARG A 138 1.58 -20.35 -11.86
C ARG A 138 0.60 -21.19 -12.69
N LYS A 139 -0.54 -20.63 -13.05
CA LYS A 139 -1.56 -21.31 -13.87
C LYS A 139 -1.00 -21.70 -15.26
N ARG A 140 -0.24 -20.81 -15.89
CA ARG A 140 0.42 -21.12 -17.18
C ARG A 140 1.44 -22.26 -17.02
N ARG A 141 2.29 -22.20 -16.01
CA ARG A 141 3.29 -23.26 -15.75
C ARG A 141 2.62 -24.60 -15.49
N GLN A 142 1.58 -24.64 -14.69
CA GLN A 142 0.79 -25.84 -14.43
C GLN A 142 0.15 -26.41 -15.71
N ALA A 143 -0.45 -25.56 -16.53
CA ALA A 143 -1.05 -25.99 -17.81
C ALA A 143 -0.02 -26.56 -18.80
N ALA A 144 1.21 -26.07 -18.74
CA ALA A 144 2.33 -26.56 -19.55
C ALA A 144 3.09 -27.76 -18.93
N GLY A 145 2.65 -28.27 -17.77
CA GLY A 145 3.36 -29.36 -17.05
C GLY A 145 4.75 -28.98 -16.54
N LYS A 146 5.03 -27.67 -16.37
CA LYS A 146 6.32 -27.16 -15.93
C LYS A 146 6.35 -26.90 -14.42
N PRO A 147 7.51 -26.98 -13.75
CA PRO A 147 7.65 -26.59 -12.35
C PRO A 147 7.24 -25.15 -12.10
N PHE A 148 6.70 -24.86 -10.91
CA PHE A 148 6.23 -23.51 -10.49
C PHE A 148 6.63 -23.20 -9.04
N ASP A 149 7.79 -23.67 -8.61
CA ASP A 149 8.33 -23.60 -7.26
C ASP A 149 9.38 -22.50 -7.06
N LYS A 150 9.83 -21.85 -8.14
CA LYS A 150 10.90 -20.85 -8.12
C LYS A 150 10.51 -19.54 -8.82
N PRO A 151 9.41 -18.88 -8.43
CA PRO A 151 9.03 -17.61 -9.04
C PRO A 151 10.03 -16.52 -8.72
N ASN A 152 10.24 -15.59 -9.66
CA ASN A 152 11.00 -14.36 -9.43
C ASN A 152 10.26 -13.14 -9.96
N LEU A 153 10.62 -11.96 -9.44
CA LEU A 153 10.11 -10.66 -9.81
C LEU A 153 11.27 -9.72 -10.05
N VAL A 154 11.20 -8.91 -11.11
CA VAL A 154 12.26 -7.97 -11.49
C VAL A 154 11.78 -6.54 -11.32
N MET A 155 12.59 -5.68 -10.69
CA MET A 155 12.32 -4.26 -10.56
C MET A 155 13.59 -3.46 -10.26
N SER A 156 13.51 -2.12 -10.26
CA SER A 156 14.65 -1.28 -9.86
C SER A 156 14.90 -1.34 -8.35
N ALA A 157 16.12 -1.05 -7.92
CA ALA A 157 16.47 -0.95 -6.49
C ALA A 157 15.79 0.22 -5.75
N GLY A 158 15.10 1.12 -6.48
CA GLY A 158 14.31 2.22 -5.93
C GLY A 158 12.92 1.84 -5.44
N PHE A 159 12.67 0.56 -5.25
CA PHE A 159 11.35 0.04 -4.88
C PHE A 159 10.89 0.44 -3.47
N GLN A 160 9.59 0.38 -3.29
CA GLN A 160 8.92 0.53 -2.01
C GLN A 160 8.91 -0.82 -1.25
N VAL A 161 9.10 -0.78 0.06
CA VAL A 161 9.20 -1.95 0.95
C VAL A 161 8.07 -2.98 0.80
N VAL A 162 6.93 -2.59 0.27
CA VAL A 162 5.81 -3.52 0.00
C VAL A 162 6.21 -4.67 -0.93
N TRP A 163 7.07 -4.42 -1.91
CA TRP A 163 7.49 -5.44 -2.86
C TRP A 163 8.44 -6.46 -2.22
N GLU A 164 9.31 -6.01 -1.33
CA GLU A 164 10.13 -6.90 -0.52
C GLU A 164 9.25 -7.80 0.37
N LYS A 165 8.29 -7.20 1.09
CA LYS A 165 7.31 -7.94 1.90
C LYS A 165 6.49 -8.92 1.06
N PHE A 166 6.03 -8.49 -0.12
CA PHE A 166 5.33 -9.37 -1.05
C PHE A 166 6.18 -10.58 -1.42
N CYS A 167 7.41 -10.36 -1.85
CA CYS A 167 8.32 -11.41 -2.26
C CYS A 167 8.62 -12.39 -1.11
N GLN A 168 8.83 -11.88 0.11
CA GLN A 168 9.04 -12.73 1.29
C GLN A 168 7.81 -13.58 1.62
N LEU A 169 6.61 -12.99 1.63
CA LEU A 169 5.36 -13.68 1.98
C LEU A 169 4.99 -14.79 0.99
N TRP A 170 5.26 -14.59 -0.31
CA TRP A 170 4.94 -15.55 -1.37
C TRP A 170 6.13 -16.37 -1.85
N GLN A 171 7.28 -16.28 -1.15
CA GLN A 171 8.51 -17.02 -1.48
C GLN A 171 8.95 -16.78 -2.94
N ILE A 172 8.95 -15.51 -3.35
CA ILE A 172 9.35 -15.06 -4.67
C ILE A 172 10.76 -14.47 -4.57
N GLU A 173 11.65 -14.84 -5.48
CA GLU A 173 12.97 -14.22 -5.58
C GLU A 173 12.82 -12.79 -6.11
N LEU A 174 13.24 -11.79 -5.32
CA LEU A 174 13.30 -10.40 -5.77
C LEU A 174 14.64 -10.13 -6.46
N ARG A 175 14.60 -9.83 -7.75
CA ARG A 175 15.75 -9.45 -8.56
C ARG A 175 15.73 -7.95 -8.80
N THR A 176 16.77 -7.25 -8.35
CA THR A 176 16.80 -5.78 -8.41
C THR A 176 17.86 -5.26 -9.38
N VAL A 177 17.44 -4.41 -10.30
CA VAL A 177 18.34 -3.64 -11.16
C VAL A 177 18.92 -2.48 -10.33
N PRO A 178 20.25 -2.38 -10.21
CA PRO A 178 20.87 -1.31 -9.43
C PRO A 178 20.66 0.06 -10.07
N LEU A 179 20.33 1.05 -9.24
CA LEU A 179 20.26 2.45 -9.67
C LEU A 179 21.63 3.13 -9.47
N THR A 180 22.01 3.96 -10.43
CA THR A 180 23.24 4.73 -10.41
C THR A 180 22.97 6.18 -10.80
N LEU A 181 23.92 7.08 -10.59
CA LEU A 181 23.80 8.48 -11.07
C LEU A 181 23.66 8.57 -12.60
N LYS A 182 24.18 7.59 -13.34
CA LYS A 182 24.04 7.54 -14.81
C LYS A 182 22.71 6.92 -15.24
N ASN A 183 22.25 5.92 -14.51
CA ASN A 183 20.98 5.21 -14.74
C ASN A 183 20.14 5.31 -13.47
N PRO A 184 19.46 6.45 -13.24
CA PRO A 184 18.70 6.70 -12.01
C PRO A 184 17.29 6.08 -12.04
N THR A 185 16.91 5.42 -13.11
CA THR A 185 15.63 4.73 -13.33
C THR A 185 15.86 3.29 -13.77
N LEU A 186 14.80 2.49 -13.87
CA LEU A 186 14.88 1.11 -14.34
C LEU A 186 15.38 1.06 -15.79
N ASP A 187 16.55 0.45 -15.98
CA ASP A 187 17.10 0.19 -17.30
C ASP A 187 16.42 -1.04 -17.92
N PRO A 188 15.71 -0.92 -19.06
CA PRO A 188 15.01 -2.03 -19.67
C PRO A 188 15.92 -3.21 -20.08
N GLU A 189 17.13 -2.94 -20.58
CA GLU A 189 18.05 -4.00 -21.00
C GLU A 189 18.54 -4.82 -19.81
N GLN A 190 18.91 -4.15 -18.72
CA GLN A 190 19.31 -4.80 -17.48
C GLN A 190 18.16 -5.58 -16.85
N ALA A 191 16.93 -5.02 -16.88
CA ALA A 191 15.75 -5.71 -16.40
C ALA A 191 15.48 -7.00 -17.17
N LEU A 192 15.54 -6.95 -18.50
CA LEU A 192 15.35 -8.13 -19.36
C LEU A 192 16.45 -9.18 -19.18
N ALA A 193 17.70 -8.75 -18.93
CA ALA A 193 18.81 -9.67 -18.64
C ALA A 193 18.61 -10.46 -17.33
N MET A 194 17.79 -9.96 -16.41
CA MET A 194 17.42 -10.64 -15.14
C MET A 194 16.18 -11.53 -15.30
N CYS A 195 15.49 -11.49 -16.43
CA CYS A 195 14.29 -12.27 -16.66
C CYS A 195 14.60 -13.69 -17.14
N ASP A 196 13.77 -14.62 -16.71
CA ASP A 196 13.75 -16.00 -17.18
C ASP A 196 12.31 -16.55 -17.25
N GLU A 197 12.16 -17.83 -17.51
CA GLU A 197 10.85 -18.50 -17.59
C GLU A 197 10.07 -18.51 -16.25
N ASN A 198 10.74 -18.20 -15.14
CA ASN A 198 10.15 -18.13 -13.80
C ASN A 198 9.80 -16.70 -13.40
N THR A 199 10.04 -15.72 -14.25
CA THR A 199 9.69 -14.33 -13.98
C THR A 199 8.17 -14.14 -14.05
N ILE A 200 7.59 -13.71 -12.93
CA ILE A 200 6.14 -13.48 -12.83
C ILE A 200 5.72 -12.15 -13.46
N CYS A 201 6.55 -11.12 -13.30
CA CYS A 201 6.37 -9.80 -13.91
C CYS A 201 7.63 -8.93 -13.74
N ILE A 202 7.70 -7.83 -14.49
CA ILE A 202 8.60 -6.70 -14.23
C ILE A 202 7.75 -5.57 -13.67
N VAL A 203 8.27 -4.88 -12.63
CA VAL A 203 7.54 -3.81 -11.94
C VAL A 203 8.28 -2.48 -12.07
N PRO A 204 7.98 -1.66 -13.09
CA PRO A 204 8.43 -0.28 -13.14
C PRO A 204 7.66 0.60 -12.15
N ILE A 205 8.25 1.71 -11.75
CA ILE A 205 7.70 2.63 -10.77
C ILE A 205 7.49 4.01 -11.41
N GLN A 206 6.27 4.51 -11.33
CA GLN A 206 5.95 5.89 -11.68
C GLN A 206 5.98 6.72 -10.38
N GLY A 207 6.98 7.62 -10.28
CA GLY A 207 7.23 8.39 -9.07
C GLY A 207 8.00 7.61 -8.01
N VAL A 208 9.28 7.32 -8.27
CA VAL A 208 10.17 6.71 -7.26
C VAL A 208 10.22 7.60 -6.03
N THR A 209 9.95 7.04 -4.86
CA THR A 209 9.78 7.77 -3.59
C THR A 209 10.92 8.74 -3.26
N TRP A 210 12.16 8.33 -3.51
CA TRP A 210 13.34 9.09 -3.09
C TRP A 210 13.84 10.08 -4.12
N THR A 211 13.57 9.84 -5.41
CA THR A 211 14.11 10.65 -6.51
C THR A 211 13.02 11.45 -7.23
N GLY A 212 11.77 11.06 -7.12
CA GLY A 212 10.66 11.62 -7.90
C GLY A 212 10.69 11.27 -9.38
N LEU A 213 11.66 10.46 -9.83
CA LEU A 213 11.81 10.06 -11.23
C LEU A 213 10.81 8.96 -11.60
N ASN A 214 10.51 8.90 -12.88
CA ASN A 214 9.64 7.87 -13.45
C ASN A 214 10.46 6.88 -14.27
N ASP A 215 10.21 5.60 -14.10
CA ASP A 215 10.73 4.58 -15.02
C ASP A 215 10.05 4.73 -16.39
N ASP A 216 10.79 4.48 -17.48
CA ASP A 216 10.25 4.55 -18.83
C ASP A 216 9.45 3.27 -19.14
N VAL A 217 8.16 3.30 -18.76
CA VAL A 217 7.24 2.18 -18.93
C VAL A 217 7.04 1.84 -20.41
N GLU A 218 7.00 2.85 -21.29
CA GLU A 218 6.79 2.64 -22.73
C GLU A 218 7.99 1.94 -23.37
N ALA A 219 9.19 2.36 -23.06
CA ALA A 219 10.41 1.71 -23.55
C ALA A 219 10.53 0.27 -23.03
N LEU A 220 10.21 0.07 -21.73
CA LEU A 220 10.21 -1.25 -21.11
C LEU A 220 9.17 -2.19 -21.78
N ASP A 221 7.96 -1.72 -21.99
CA ASP A 221 6.88 -2.51 -22.60
C ASP A 221 7.25 -2.97 -24.02
N LYS A 222 7.76 -2.06 -24.86
CA LYS A 222 8.25 -2.38 -26.20
C LYS A 222 9.40 -3.41 -26.19
N ALA A 223 10.34 -3.24 -25.29
CA ALA A 223 11.47 -4.15 -25.16
C ALA A 223 11.03 -5.54 -24.66
N LEU A 224 10.09 -5.57 -23.70
CA LEU A 224 9.53 -6.80 -23.15
C LEU A 224 8.68 -7.54 -24.18
N ASP A 225 7.92 -6.86 -25.02
CA ASP A 225 7.17 -7.45 -26.11
C ASP A 225 8.10 -8.17 -27.10
N ALA A 226 9.21 -7.54 -27.49
CA ALA A 226 10.22 -8.15 -28.33
C ALA A 226 10.89 -9.36 -27.66
N TYR A 227 11.19 -9.27 -26.38
CA TYR A 227 11.75 -10.34 -25.58
C TYR A 227 10.78 -11.53 -25.46
N ASN A 228 9.51 -11.29 -25.14
CA ASN A 228 8.48 -12.33 -25.07
C ASN A 228 8.28 -13.05 -26.41
N LYS A 229 8.28 -12.32 -27.53
CA LYS A 229 8.20 -12.92 -28.89
C LYS A 229 9.40 -13.80 -29.19
N LYS A 230 10.61 -13.42 -28.77
CA LYS A 230 11.84 -14.16 -28.96
C LYS A 230 11.94 -15.42 -28.13
N THR A 231 11.51 -15.34 -26.85
CA THR A 231 11.67 -16.41 -25.85
C THR A 231 10.46 -17.33 -25.74
N GLY A 232 9.30 -16.89 -26.20
CA GLY A 232 8.02 -17.56 -25.96
C GLY A 232 7.52 -17.41 -24.52
N PHE A 233 8.11 -16.53 -23.73
CA PHE A 233 7.62 -16.18 -22.39
C PHE A 233 6.45 -15.20 -22.49
N GLU A 234 5.63 -15.16 -21.47
CA GLU A 234 4.50 -14.23 -21.37
C GLU A 234 4.64 -13.41 -20.08
N ILE A 235 5.77 -12.72 -19.95
CA ILE A 235 6.06 -11.88 -18.80
C ILE A 235 5.28 -10.58 -18.96
N PRO A 236 4.41 -10.18 -18.02
CA PRO A 236 3.70 -8.92 -18.07
C PRO A 236 4.51 -7.78 -17.43
N VAL A 237 4.20 -6.55 -17.81
CA VAL A 237 4.49 -5.38 -17.01
C VAL A 237 3.39 -5.24 -15.96
N SER A 238 3.78 -5.04 -14.69
CA SER A 238 2.87 -4.65 -13.61
C SER A 238 3.45 -3.41 -12.96
N TYR A 239 2.95 -2.23 -13.27
CA TYR A 239 3.54 -1.02 -12.75
C TYR A 239 2.86 -0.50 -11.48
N THR A 240 3.66 0.14 -10.64
CA THR A 240 3.20 0.80 -9.43
C THR A 240 3.14 2.31 -9.68
N HIS A 241 1.97 2.89 -9.51
CA HIS A 241 1.78 4.33 -9.46
C HIS A 241 1.90 4.76 -8.00
N LEU A 242 3.04 5.31 -7.63
CA LEU A 242 3.17 5.95 -6.34
C LEU A 242 2.61 7.37 -6.45
N ARG A 243 1.94 7.78 -5.39
CA ARG A 243 1.34 9.11 -5.29
C ARG A 243 2.29 10.21 -5.70
N ALA A 244 1.82 11.08 -6.57
CA ALA A 244 2.36 12.42 -6.70
C ALA A 244 1.87 13.30 -5.54
#